data_b7b2388902410066b0c17e6f04e9a3ff
#
_entry.id   b7b2388902410066b0c17e6f04e9a3ff
#
_cell.length_a   1.000
_cell.length_b   1.000
_cell.length_c   1.000
_cell.angle_alpha   90.00
_cell.angle_beta   90.00
_cell.angle_gamma   90.00
#
_symmetry.space_group_name_H-M   'P 1'
#
loop_
_entity.id
_entity.type
_entity.pdbx_description
1 polymer ?
#
loop_
_entity_poly.entity_id
_entity_poly.type
_entity_poly.pdbx_seq_one_letter_code
_entity_poly.pdbx_strand_id
1 'polypeptide(L)'
;MKSKHSLAYIKFLSNVANEPSQFPTLDPSEERMLNYLGTTWHLGKKLTVLEAIHALPSMSPSTSHKRLKMLRKKDLIDLEVDQIDNRIKYIVHTDLTDNYFSHLGKCLAKSCDD
;
A
#
# COMPACT_ATOMS: atom_id res chain seq x y z
N MET A 1 -26.51 -6.94 9.28
CA MET A 1 -25.41 -6.29 10.02
C MET A 1 -25.91 -5.74 11.31
N LYS A 2 -25.56 -6.36 12.43
CA LYS A 2 -26.10 -6.03 13.75
C LYS A 2 -25.25 -5.04 14.55
N SER A 3 -23.95 -4.98 14.32
CA SER A 3 -23.09 -4.09 15.09
C SER A 3 -22.79 -2.82 14.31
N LYS A 4 -22.56 -1.75 15.07
CA LYS A 4 -22.14 -0.47 14.53
C LYS A 4 -20.82 -0.58 13.76
N HIS A 5 -19.91 -1.40 14.29
CA HIS A 5 -18.61 -1.61 13.67
C HIS A 5 -18.71 -2.39 12.36
N SER A 6 -19.56 -3.42 12.32
CA SER A 6 -19.82 -4.18 11.09
C SER A 6 -20.37 -3.26 10.01
N LEU A 7 -21.32 -2.39 10.38
CA LEU A 7 -21.92 -1.45 9.44
C LEU A 7 -20.89 -0.45 8.91
N ALA A 8 -20.04 0.06 9.79
CA ALA A 8 -18.98 1.00 9.38
C ALA A 8 -18.03 0.37 8.35
N TYR A 9 -17.65 -0.88 8.57
CA TYR A 9 -16.79 -1.60 7.62
C TYR A 9 -17.48 -1.81 6.26
N ILE A 10 -18.74 -2.22 6.28
CA ILE A 10 -19.49 -2.41 5.04
C ILE A 10 -19.69 -1.10 4.29
N LYS A 11 -19.95 0.00 5.01
CA LYS A 11 -20.02 1.34 4.41
C LYS A 11 -18.68 1.73 3.76
N PHE A 12 -17.58 1.41 4.42
CA PHE A 12 -16.24 1.66 3.87
C PHE A 12 -16.05 0.92 2.54
N LEU A 13 -16.35 -0.38 2.50
CA LEU A 13 -16.25 -1.16 1.26
C LEU A 13 -17.13 -0.57 0.16
N SER A 14 -18.35 -0.17 0.49
CA SER A 14 -19.28 0.46 -0.44
C SER A 14 -18.73 1.80 -0.95
N ASN A 15 -18.20 2.64 -0.07
CA ASN A 15 -17.65 3.93 -0.45
C ASN A 15 -16.46 3.77 -1.40
N VAL A 16 -15.60 2.79 -1.15
CA VAL A 16 -14.45 2.50 -2.03
C VAL A 16 -14.95 2.03 -3.40
N ALA A 17 -15.95 1.14 -3.42
CA ALA A 17 -16.48 0.56 -4.66
C ALA A 17 -17.21 1.58 -5.53
N ASN A 18 -17.87 2.55 -4.92
CA ASN A 18 -18.71 3.52 -5.62
C ASN A 18 -17.99 4.77 -6.07
N GLU A 19 -16.78 5.01 -5.56
CA GLU A 19 -16.00 6.18 -5.97
C GLU A 19 -15.28 5.91 -7.28
N PRO A 20 -15.30 6.87 -8.24
CA PRO A 20 -14.52 6.72 -9.47
C PRO A 20 -13.03 6.66 -9.11
N SER A 21 -12.37 5.59 -9.52
CA SER A 21 -10.97 5.42 -9.22
C SER A 21 -10.09 6.03 -10.31
N GLN A 22 -9.20 6.94 -9.91
CA GLN A 22 -8.14 7.46 -10.78
C GLN A 22 -6.85 6.68 -10.58
N PHE A 23 -6.89 5.64 -9.75
CA PHE A 23 -5.71 4.89 -9.32
C PHE A 23 -5.60 3.58 -10.07
N PRO A 24 -4.38 3.06 -10.25
CA PRO A 24 -4.19 1.76 -10.87
C PRO A 24 -4.93 0.67 -10.09
N THR A 25 -5.45 -0.31 -10.80
CA THR A 25 -6.06 -1.49 -10.18
C THR A 25 -4.96 -2.37 -9.59
N LEU A 26 -5.15 -2.78 -8.34
CA LEU A 26 -4.23 -3.65 -7.64
C LEU A 26 -4.87 -5.02 -7.41
N ASP A 27 -4.10 -6.08 -7.60
CA ASP A 27 -4.54 -7.40 -7.15
C ASP A 27 -4.35 -7.52 -5.62
N PRO A 28 -4.94 -8.55 -4.98
CA PRO A 28 -4.84 -8.69 -3.52
C PRO A 28 -3.41 -8.79 -2.98
N SER A 29 -2.49 -9.39 -3.73
CA SER A 29 -1.10 -9.49 -3.28
C SER A 29 -0.36 -8.16 -3.41
N GLU A 30 -0.65 -7.38 -4.44
CA GLU A 30 -0.13 -6.02 -4.57
C GLU A 30 -0.64 -5.13 -3.45
N GLU A 31 -1.94 -5.20 -3.14
CA GLU A 31 -2.53 -4.46 -2.02
C GLU A 31 -1.86 -4.80 -0.70
N ARG A 32 -1.65 -6.08 -0.44
CA ARG A 32 -1.01 -6.54 0.79
C ARG A 32 0.40 -5.98 0.92
N MET A 33 1.17 -6.04 -0.16
CA MET A 33 2.53 -5.50 -0.16
C MET A 33 2.51 -3.98 0.05
N LEU A 34 1.66 -3.26 -0.67
CA LEU A 34 1.57 -1.80 -0.54
C LEU A 34 1.12 -1.37 0.85
N ASN A 35 0.15 -2.07 1.43
CA ASN A 35 -0.31 -1.79 2.78
C ASN A 35 0.80 -2.02 3.81
N TYR A 36 1.57 -3.09 3.65
CA TYR A 36 2.73 -3.34 4.51
C TYR A 36 3.75 -2.21 4.41
N LEU A 37 4.06 -1.76 3.21
CA LEU A 37 4.98 -0.63 2.99
C LEU A 37 4.44 0.64 3.65
N GLY A 38 3.14 0.90 3.51
CA GLY A 38 2.49 2.05 4.12
C GLY A 38 2.64 2.08 5.63
N THR A 39 2.43 0.95 6.30
CA THR A 39 2.61 0.87 7.75
C THR A 39 4.08 1.07 8.15
N THR A 40 5.01 0.55 7.36
CA THR A 40 6.44 0.72 7.60
C THR A 40 6.87 2.18 7.47
N TRP A 41 6.42 2.84 6.42
CA TRP A 41 6.68 4.28 6.21
C TRP A 41 6.10 5.12 7.34
N HIS A 42 4.90 4.78 7.80
CA HIS A 42 4.24 5.46 8.92
C HIS A 42 5.09 5.40 10.20
N LEU A 43 5.78 4.29 10.42
CA LEU A 43 6.68 4.12 11.56
C LEU A 43 8.02 4.83 11.38
N GLY A 44 8.22 5.51 10.26
CA GLY A 44 9.46 6.23 9.97
C GLY A 44 10.63 5.33 9.57
N LYS A 45 10.34 4.10 9.19
CA LYS A 45 11.39 3.14 8.79
C LYS A 45 11.67 3.21 7.31
N LYS A 46 12.96 3.14 6.95
CA LYS A 46 13.39 2.93 5.58
C LYS A 46 13.53 1.43 5.35
N LEU A 47 12.89 0.93 4.31
CA LEU A 47 12.90 -0.49 3.98
C LEU A 47 13.67 -0.70 2.69
N THR A 48 14.68 -1.59 2.73
CA THR A 48 15.40 -1.96 1.53
C THR A 48 14.55 -2.93 0.69
N VAL A 49 14.86 -3.04 -0.58
CA VAL A 49 14.21 -4.02 -1.47
C VAL A 49 14.38 -5.43 -0.90
N LEU A 50 15.58 -5.76 -0.44
CA LEU A 50 15.86 -7.09 0.10
C LEU A 50 15.02 -7.39 1.36
N GLU A 51 14.90 -6.41 2.26
CA GLU A 51 14.05 -6.56 3.45
C GLU A 51 12.59 -6.77 3.07
N ALA A 52 12.08 -6.00 2.10
CA ALA A 52 10.69 -6.11 1.66
C ALA A 52 10.40 -7.47 1.01
N ILE A 53 11.34 -8.02 0.26
CA ILE A 53 11.20 -9.33 -0.37
C ILE A 53 10.93 -10.43 0.66
N HIS A 54 11.52 -10.29 1.85
CA HIS A 54 11.41 -11.29 2.92
C HIS A 54 10.42 -10.92 4.02
N ALA A 55 9.72 -9.80 3.89
CA ALA A 55 8.92 -9.24 4.99
C ALA A 55 7.60 -9.97 5.24
N LEU A 56 6.94 -10.48 4.20
CA LEU A 56 5.62 -11.09 4.29
C LEU A 56 5.73 -12.63 4.25
N PRO A 57 5.52 -13.32 5.40
CA PRO A 57 5.67 -14.78 5.44
C PRO A 57 4.70 -15.53 4.53
N SER A 58 3.53 -14.93 4.26
CA SER A 58 2.52 -15.53 3.39
C SER A 58 2.83 -15.43 1.90
N MET A 59 3.93 -14.75 1.56
CA MET A 59 4.30 -14.51 0.17
C MET A 59 5.74 -14.94 -0.04
N SER A 60 5.99 -15.75 -1.07
CA SER A 60 7.36 -16.20 -1.37
C SER A 60 8.24 -15.00 -1.77
N PRO A 61 9.56 -15.08 -1.55
CA PRO A 61 10.48 -14.02 -2.00
C PRO A 61 10.33 -13.70 -3.49
N SER A 62 10.16 -14.72 -4.32
CA SER A 62 9.97 -14.55 -5.76
C SER A 62 8.69 -13.76 -6.06
N THR A 63 7.59 -14.09 -5.40
CA THR A 63 6.32 -13.39 -5.57
C THR A 63 6.43 -11.96 -5.05
N SER A 64 7.02 -11.75 -3.87
CA SER A 64 7.23 -10.41 -3.30
C SER A 64 8.02 -9.54 -4.26
N HIS A 65 9.07 -10.07 -4.85
CA HIS A 65 9.89 -9.33 -5.82
C HIS A 65 9.06 -8.90 -7.03
N LYS A 66 8.22 -9.80 -7.55
CA LYS A 66 7.34 -9.50 -8.70
C LYS A 66 6.31 -8.42 -8.34
N ARG A 67 5.75 -8.48 -7.12
CA ARG A 67 4.77 -7.48 -6.67
C ARG A 67 5.41 -6.10 -6.51
N LEU A 68 6.62 -6.04 -5.99
CA LEU A 68 7.37 -4.78 -5.90
C LEU A 68 7.63 -4.18 -7.27
N LYS A 69 8.06 -5.00 -8.23
CA LYS A 69 8.25 -4.54 -9.61
C LYS A 69 6.97 -3.98 -10.22
N MET A 70 5.84 -4.65 -9.96
CA MET A 70 4.54 -4.23 -10.48
C MET A 70 4.09 -2.91 -9.84
N LEU A 71 4.27 -2.77 -8.53
CA LEU A 71 3.95 -1.53 -7.83
C LEU A 71 4.78 -0.36 -8.36
N ARG A 72 6.04 -0.60 -8.66
CA ARG A 72 6.92 0.42 -9.25
C ARG A 72 6.46 0.80 -10.66
N LYS A 73 6.09 -0.18 -11.46
CA LYS A 73 5.57 0.04 -12.81
C LYS A 73 4.28 0.85 -12.79
N LYS A 74 3.46 0.69 -11.75
CA LYS A 74 2.22 1.45 -11.54
C LYS A 74 2.46 2.80 -10.87
N ASP A 75 3.70 3.18 -10.66
CA ASP A 75 4.12 4.45 -10.05
C ASP A 75 3.67 4.60 -8.59
N LEU A 76 3.44 3.49 -7.89
CA LEU A 76 3.04 3.53 -6.48
C LEU A 76 4.22 3.44 -5.53
N ILE A 77 5.37 3.01 -6.00
CA ILE A 77 6.64 3.06 -5.26
C ILE A 77 7.75 3.50 -6.21
N ASP A 78 8.83 3.98 -5.62
CA ASP A 78 10.06 4.23 -6.34
C ASP A 78 11.24 3.74 -5.51
N LEU A 79 12.42 3.76 -6.07
CA LEU A 79 13.64 3.31 -5.40
C LEU A 79 14.59 4.48 -5.22
N GLU A 80 15.19 4.56 -4.04
CA GLU A 80 16.19 5.55 -3.71
C GLU A 80 17.49 4.82 -3.37
N VAL A 81 18.57 5.16 -4.09
CA VAL A 81 19.86 4.52 -3.90
C VAL A 81 20.54 5.12 -2.67
N ASP A 82 21.13 4.25 -1.84
CA ASP A 82 21.92 4.70 -0.69
C ASP A 82 23.12 5.50 -1.18
N GLN A 83 23.41 6.63 -0.52
CA GLN A 83 24.48 7.54 -0.97
C GLN A 83 25.88 7.00 -0.72
N ILE A 84 26.02 6.08 0.21
CA ILE A 84 27.31 5.51 0.59
C ILE A 84 27.56 4.20 -0.16
N ASP A 85 26.52 3.34 -0.27
CA ASP A 85 26.60 2.05 -0.96
C ASP A 85 25.50 1.94 -2.00
N ASN A 86 25.81 2.19 -3.26
CA ASN A 86 24.84 2.19 -4.36
C ASN A 86 24.25 0.81 -4.67
N ARG A 87 24.70 -0.26 -4.01
CA ARG A 87 24.07 -1.58 -4.12
C ARG A 87 22.80 -1.65 -3.28
N ILE A 88 22.65 -0.76 -2.29
CA ILE A 88 21.49 -0.71 -1.40
C ILE A 88 20.46 0.25 -1.99
N LYS A 89 19.23 -0.25 -2.15
CA LYS A 89 18.11 0.52 -2.66
C LYS A 89 16.98 0.48 -1.64
N TYR A 90 16.48 1.66 -1.28
CA TYR A 90 15.34 1.82 -0.37
C TYR A 90 14.07 2.02 -1.17
N ILE A 91 12.98 1.48 -0.65
CA ILE A 91 11.66 1.66 -1.25
C ILE A 91 11.06 2.93 -0.67
N VAL A 92 10.67 3.86 -1.54
CA VAL A 92 10.05 5.12 -1.15
C VAL A 92 8.66 5.24 -1.77
N HIS A 93 7.78 5.97 -1.08
CA HIS A 93 6.44 6.23 -1.61
C HIS A 93 6.49 7.36 -2.63
N THR A 94 5.47 7.39 -3.47
CA THR A 94 5.31 8.42 -4.50
C THR A 94 4.14 9.33 -4.13
N ASP A 95 4.00 10.44 -4.84
CA ASP A 95 2.83 11.32 -4.68
C ASP A 95 1.55 10.56 -5.01
N LEU A 96 1.59 9.67 -6.02
CA LEU A 96 0.44 8.87 -6.38
C LEU A 96 0.01 7.96 -5.22
N THR A 97 0.96 7.33 -4.54
CA THR A 97 0.68 6.49 -3.36
C THR A 97 0.11 7.32 -2.21
N ASP A 98 0.66 8.49 -1.97
CA ASP A 98 0.14 9.38 -0.93
C ASP A 98 -1.31 9.76 -1.21
N ASN A 99 -1.63 10.05 -2.47
CA ASN A 99 -2.99 10.36 -2.89
C ASN A 99 -3.91 9.13 -2.80
N TYR A 100 -3.40 7.95 -3.12
CA TYR A 100 -4.14 6.69 -3.01
C TYR A 100 -4.55 6.41 -1.56
N PHE A 101 -3.60 6.51 -0.63
CA PHE A 101 -3.90 6.31 0.78
C PHE A 101 -4.81 7.41 1.33
N SER A 102 -4.64 8.66 0.88
CA SER A 102 -5.51 9.76 1.26
C SER A 102 -6.95 9.50 0.81
N HIS A 103 -7.13 9.00 -0.41
CA HIS A 103 -8.44 8.63 -0.93
C HIS A 103 -9.11 7.54 -0.08
N LEU A 104 -8.38 6.48 0.24
CA LEU A 104 -8.90 5.41 1.11
C LEU A 104 -9.24 5.94 2.50
N GLY A 105 -8.39 6.81 3.04
CA GLY A 105 -8.63 7.46 4.33
C GLY A 105 -9.90 8.30 4.35
N LYS A 106 -10.18 9.03 3.27
CA LYS A 106 -11.42 9.79 3.13
C LYS A 106 -12.65 8.87 3.09
N CYS A 107 -12.56 7.75 2.37
CA CYS A 107 -13.63 6.75 2.36
C CYS A 107 -13.87 6.18 3.76
N LEU A 108 -12.80 5.94 4.51
CA LEU A 108 -12.88 5.44 5.87
C LEU A 108 -13.53 6.48 6.81
N ALA A 109 -13.09 7.73 6.76
CA ALA A 109 -13.64 8.80 7.59
C ALA A 109 -15.14 8.99 7.31
N LYS A 110 -15.53 8.98 6.05
CA LYS A 110 -16.93 9.08 5.64
C LYS A 110 -17.77 7.91 6.17
N SER A 111 -17.17 6.72 6.29
CA SER A 111 -17.86 5.53 6.76
C SER A 111 -18.10 5.54 8.28
N CYS A 112 -17.32 6.32 9.02
CA CYS A 112 -17.47 6.49 10.47
C CYS A 112 -18.46 7.58 10.84
N ASP A 113 -18.87 8.40 9.88
CA ASP A 113 -19.86 9.46 10.11
C ASP A 113 -21.26 8.87 10.03
N ASP A 114 -22.08 9.20 10.99
CA ASP A 114 -23.47 8.79 11.03
C ASP A 114 -24.37 9.84 10.37
#